data_866636aa6fd10c6c48beebf6328279f5
#
_entry.id   866636aa6fd10c6c48beebf6328279f5
#
_cell.length_a   1.000
_cell.length_b   1.000
_cell.length_c   1.000
_cell.angle_alpha   90.00
_cell.angle_beta   90.00
_cell.angle_gamma   90.00
#
_symmetry.space_group_name_H-M   'P 1'
#
loop_
_entity.id
_entity.type
_entity.pdbx_description
1 polymer ?
#
loop_
_entity_poly.entity_id
_entity_poly.type
_entity_poly.pdbx_seq_one_letter_code
_entity_poly.pdbx_strand_id
1 'polypeptide(L)'
;MDEARKLDRWDWAVSALLAIAYLTLLLATVHDLGYARDEGFYFQAARSYESWFELLRTDFAQAMEPATVDRYWAMNHEHPALMKSLFALSHRFLFDGWHLFREPGTAYRFPGMVVSTLGVVVTYLWGARESGRLAGVVSALSLALMPRVFYHSHLACFDMPVTAMLLLTSYAFARSLDGGKGWAIATGIIYGLLLDTKHNAWLLPGAFGLHFLLTRGKRALTELRAKRWPLPHAFVAMALLSPLVFYAAWPWIWHDTLPRLRDYANFHLQHEYYNMEFLGQTYWKPPMPRLYAWVMTLATVPSITLLLFAVGVVVCFWRRFTLSLLPSTPLLWLLCLSMCYAPWWSNSTPIFGGTKHWMTAYPFMCLFAGRGFAFVVSQLKQLWYGNSWTIAVAPAVAIAVLLGPLCMTLHSTPWGLSFYTPLVGGVPGAASLGLNRTFWGYTTGAMQGEINLRAPERAYVFVHDTALASWEMLRLDHRVRADLRGGLSIPSSALALLHYEPHMRRVEYQTWVEYGHDAPAAIKAYDGVPIVWLYTREPLAAQR
;
A
#
# COMPACT_ATOMS: atom_id res chain seq x y z
N MET A 1 -1.17 -34.51 6.83
CA MET A 1 -1.36 -33.22 6.08
C MET A 1 -2.85 -33.06 5.92
N ASP A 2 -3.46 -32.11 6.62
CA ASP A 2 -4.87 -31.80 6.39
C ASP A 2 -4.97 -31.28 4.96
N GLU A 3 -5.77 -31.94 4.11
CA GLU A 3 -6.04 -31.42 2.76
C GLU A 3 -6.65 -30.03 2.88
N ALA A 4 -6.14 -29.09 2.08
CA ALA A 4 -6.69 -27.75 2.04
C ALA A 4 -8.18 -27.81 1.65
N ARG A 5 -9.03 -27.14 2.40
CA ARG A 5 -10.48 -27.16 2.22
C ARG A 5 -10.88 -26.66 0.81
N LYS A 6 -11.83 -27.32 0.17
CA LYS A 6 -12.44 -26.79 -1.04
C LYS A 6 -13.35 -25.62 -0.68
N LEU A 7 -13.22 -24.53 -1.41
CA LEU A 7 -14.11 -23.37 -1.29
C LEU A 7 -15.49 -23.71 -1.87
N ASP A 8 -16.55 -23.27 -1.18
CA ASP A 8 -17.93 -23.51 -1.56
C ASP A 8 -18.70 -22.19 -1.84
N ARG A 9 -19.99 -22.28 -2.13
CA ARG A 9 -20.86 -21.11 -2.41
C ARG A 9 -20.87 -20.08 -1.27
N TRP A 10 -20.73 -20.52 -0.03
CA TRP A 10 -20.74 -19.63 1.13
C TRP A 10 -19.44 -18.82 1.23
N ASP A 11 -18.32 -19.38 0.79
CA ASP A 11 -17.06 -18.65 0.75
C ASP A 11 -17.13 -17.53 -0.30
N TRP A 12 -17.77 -17.78 -1.44
CA TRP A 12 -17.98 -16.74 -2.44
C TRP A 12 -18.97 -15.66 -1.95
N ALA A 13 -20.02 -16.05 -1.23
CA ALA A 13 -20.93 -15.09 -0.62
C ALA A 13 -20.24 -14.20 0.43
N VAL A 14 -19.41 -14.78 1.30
CA VAL A 14 -18.59 -14.01 2.27
C VAL A 14 -17.59 -13.11 1.55
N SER A 15 -16.95 -13.59 0.46
CA SER A 15 -16.06 -12.78 -0.36
C SER A 15 -16.77 -11.56 -0.95
N ALA A 16 -17.95 -11.76 -1.51
CA ALA A 16 -18.75 -10.65 -2.06
C ALA A 16 -19.18 -9.66 -0.97
N LEU A 17 -19.59 -10.14 0.20
CA LEU A 17 -19.95 -9.29 1.34
C LEU A 17 -18.75 -8.46 1.81
N LEU A 18 -17.57 -9.09 1.97
CA LEU A 18 -16.32 -8.39 2.35
C LEU A 18 -15.94 -7.35 1.30
N ALA A 19 -16.06 -7.70 0.01
CA ALA A 19 -15.76 -6.78 -1.08
C ALA A 19 -16.68 -5.55 -1.06
N ILE A 20 -17.99 -5.77 -0.98
CA ILE A 20 -18.97 -4.68 -0.94
C ILE A 20 -18.76 -3.82 0.31
N ALA A 21 -18.66 -4.44 1.49
CA ALA A 21 -18.51 -3.72 2.75
C ALA A 21 -17.22 -2.87 2.78
N TYR A 22 -16.08 -3.45 2.36
CA TYR A 22 -14.80 -2.73 2.40
C TYR A 22 -14.75 -1.61 1.35
N LEU A 23 -15.19 -1.87 0.10
CA LEU A 23 -15.21 -0.83 -0.93
C LEU A 23 -16.19 0.30 -0.56
N THR A 24 -17.35 -0.03 -0.01
CA THR A 24 -18.30 0.99 0.47
C THR A 24 -17.70 1.83 1.59
N LEU A 25 -16.99 1.20 2.54
CA LEU A 25 -16.31 1.92 3.61
C LEU A 25 -15.23 2.86 3.06
N LEU A 26 -14.41 2.40 2.10
CA LEU A 26 -13.41 3.23 1.44
C LEU A 26 -14.05 4.42 0.72
N LEU A 27 -15.12 4.19 -0.03
CA LEU A 27 -15.85 5.26 -0.75
C LEU A 27 -16.50 6.25 0.22
N ALA A 28 -17.01 5.78 1.36
CA ALA A 28 -17.66 6.64 2.36
C ALA A 28 -16.67 7.57 3.08
N THR A 29 -15.38 7.18 3.14
CA THR A 29 -14.35 7.93 3.89
C THR A 29 -13.30 8.60 3.00
N VAL A 30 -13.32 8.39 1.68
CA VAL A 30 -12.30 8.93 0.76
C VAL A 30 -12.24 10.46 0.77
N HIS A 31 -13.37 11.11 0.95
CA HIS A 31 -13.48 12.57 0.98
C HIS A 31 -12.78 13.21 2.18
N ASP A 32 -12.65 12.50 3.29
CA ASP A 32 -12.01 13.02 4.51
C ASP A 32 -10.48 13.10 4.38
N LEU A 33 -9.89 12.35 3.45
CA LEU A 33 -8.45 12.25 3.29
C LEU A 33 -7.89 13.39 2.42
N GLY A 34 -6.79 14.00 2.85
CA GLY A 34 -5.97 14.83 1.99
C GLY A 34 -5.26 14.01 0.90
N TYR A 35 -4.60 14.71 -0.03
CA TYR A 35 -3.81 14.07 -1.08
C TYR A 35 -2.35 13.95 -0.67
N ALA A 36 -1.79 12.75 -0.83
CA ALA A 36 -0.37 12.52 -0.66
C ALA A 36 0.41 13.06 -1.87
N ARG A 37 1.68 13.45 -1.64
CA ARG A 37 2.57 13.99 -2.68
C ARG A 37 2.56 13.16 -3.97
N ASP A 38 2.77 11.85 -3.84
CA ASP A 38 2.93 10.98 -5.00
C ASP A 38 1.65 10.89 -5.83
N GLU A 39 0.46 11.03 -5.22
CA GLU A 39 -0.82 11.07 -5.96
C GLU A 39 -0.83 12.20 -6.98
N GLY A 40 -0.27 13.37 -6.64
CA GLY A 40 -0.21 14.51 -7.56
C GLY A 40 0.55 14.21 -8.86
N PHE A 41 1.68 13.50 -8.76
CA PHE A 41 2.44 13.05 -9.93
C PHE A 41 1.67 12.00 -10.74
N TYR A 42 0.98 11.08 -10.07
CA TYR A 42 0.20 10.05 -10.74
C TYR A 42 -1.07 10.60 -11.41
N PHE A 43 -1.70 11.64 -10.84
CA PHE A 43 -2.78 12.38 -11.51
C PHE A 43 -2.30 13.06 -12.79
N GLN A 44 -1.12 13.70 -12.77
CA GLN A 44 -0.55 14.33 -13.95
C GLN A 44 -0.24 13.30 -15.04
N ALA A 45 0.39 12.18 -14.69
CA ALA A 45 0.66 11.09 -15.61
C ALA A 45 -0.64 10.48 -16.17
N ALA A 46 -1.63 10.25 -15.32
CA ALA A 46 -2.93 9.71 -15.74
C ALA A 46 -3.65 10.61 -16.74
N ARG A 47 -3.64 11.94 -16.54
CA ARG A 47 -4.20 12.89 -17.52
C ARG A 47 -3.46 12.84 -18.85
N SER A 48 -2.14 12.70 -18.84
CA SER A 48 -1.37 12.53 -20.06
C SER A 48 -1.75 11.24 -20.80
N TYR A 49 -1.90 10.13 -20.06
CA TYR A 49 -2.32 8.85 -20.63
C TYR A 49 -3.76 8.89 -21.15
N GLU A 50 -4.66 9.60 -20.47
CA GLU A 50 -6.03 9.82 -20.92
C GLU A 50 -6.08 10.51 -22.27
N SER A 51 -5.26 11.55 -22.46
CA SER A 51 -5.13 12.24 -23.73
C SER A 51 -4.58 11.33 -24.84
N TRP A 52 -3.66 10.41 -24.50
CA TRP A 52 -3.18 9.41 -25.45
C TRP A 52 -4.25 8.37 -25.80
N PHE A 53 -5.05 7.90 -24.85
CA PHE A 53 -6.17 6.99 -25.12
C PHE A 53 -7.23 7.63 -26.03
N GLU A 54 -7.49 8.94 -25.88
CA GLU A 54 -8.38 9.65 -26.80
C GLU A 54 -7.78 9.75 -28.21
N LEU A 55 -6.48 10.07 -28.32
CA LEU A 55 -5.78 10.07 -29.60
C LEU A 55 -5.77 8.67 -30.25
N LEU A 56 -5.54 7.63 -29.46
CA LEU A 56 -5.57 6.23 -29.94
C LEU A 56 -6.91 5.85 -30.57
N ARG A 57 -8.01 6.42 -30.04
CA ARG A 57 -9.36 6.22 -30.55
C ARG A 57 -9.66 7.03 -31.81
N THR A 58 -9.09 8.25 -31.94
CA THR A 58 -9.39 9.19 -33.03
C THR A 58 -8.39 9.10 -34.19
N ASP A 59 -7.11 8.87 -33.87
CA ASP A 59 -6.03 8.70 -34.86
C ASP A 59 -5.01 7.68 -34.34
N PHE A 60 -5.29 6.41 -34.66
CA PHE A 60 -4.44 5.29 -34.26
C PHE A 60 -3.01 5.41 -34.80
N ALA A 61 -2.85 5.85 -36.06
CA ALA A 61 -1.53 5.95 -36.67
C ALA A 61 -0.65 6.97 -35.94
N GLN A 62 -1.19 8.16 -35.68
CA GLN A 62 -0.49 9.20 -34.93
C GLN A 62 -0.21 8.77 -33.48
N ALA A 63 -1.16 8.09 -32.81
CA ALA A 63 -0.97 7.63 -31.44
C ALA A 63 0.18 6.62 -31.29
N MET A 64 0.46 5.83 -32.35
CA MET A 64 1.51 4.82 -32.35
C MET A 64 2.89 5.36 -32.78
N GLU A 65 3.00 6.62 -33.21
CA GLU A 65 4.28 7.21 -33.53
C GLU A 65 5.18 7.29 -32.30
N PRO A 66 6.48 6.93 -32.39
CA PRO A 66 7.41 6.96 -31.26
C PRO A 66 7.44 8.29 -30.51
N ALA A 67 7.51 9.41 -31.23
CA ALA A 67 7.51 10.75 -30.62
C ALA A 67 6.20 11.07 -29.88
N THR A 68 5.08 10.56 -30.38
CA THR A 68 3.77 10.72 -29.72
C THR A 68 3.69 9.87 -28.46
N VAL A 69 4.12 8.61 -28.52
CA VAL A 69 4.22 7.75 -27.33
C VAL A 69 5.10 8.42 -26.26
N ASP A 70 6.29 8.89 -26.65
CA ASP A 70 7.19 9.58 -25.72
C ASP A 70 6.55 10.81 -25.09
N ARG A 71 5.88 11.62 -25.87
CA ARG A 71 5.20 12.83 -25.39
C ARG A 71 4.18 12.52 -24.29
N TYR A 72 3.39 11.46 -24.42
CA TYR A 72 2.31 11.17 -23.50
C TYR A 72 2.71 10.23 -22.36
N TRP A 73 3.72 9.36 -22.53
CA TRP A 73 4.11 8.33 -21.56
C TRP A 73 5.40 8.65 -20.79
N ALA A 74 6.11 9.75 -21.12
CA ALA A 74 7.33 10.13 -20.42
C ALA A 74 7.09 10.61 -18.98
N MET A 75 5.90 11.13 -18.68
CA MET A 75 5.60 11.63 -17.34
C MET A 75 5.58 10.49 -16.32
N ASN A 76 6.48 10.56 -15.33
CA ASN A 76 6.64 9.54 -14.28
C ASN A 76 6.90 8.13 -14.85
N HIS A 77 7.72 8.05 -15.91
CA HIS A 77 8.08 6.80 -16.60
C HIS A 77 8.93 5.86 -15.75
N GLU A 78 9.55 6.34 -14.69
CA GLU A 78 10.28 5.54 -13.69
C GLU A 78 9.39 4.56 -12.92
N HIS A 79 8.07 4.69 -13.06
CA HIS A 79 7.09 3.74 -12.55
C HIS A 79 6.29 3.13 -13.69
N PRO A 80 6.02 1.80 -13.64
CA PRO A 80 5.23 1.12 -14.68
C PRO A 80 3.81 1.68 -14.82
N ALA A 81 3.12 1.30 -15.90
CA ALA A 81 1.96 2.04 -16.39
C ALA A 81 0.60 1.58 -15.87
N LEU A 82 0.47 0.32 -15.38
CA LEU A 82 -0.84 -0.31 -15.12
C LEU A 82 -1.78 0.57 -14.28
N MET A 83 -1.32 0.98 -13.12
CA MET A 83 -2.21 1.74 -12.22
C MET A 83 -2.52 3.13 -12.75
N LYS A 84 -1.56 3.82 -13.35
CA LYS A 84 -1.78 5.14 -13.95
C LYS A 84 -2.77 5.07 -15.12
N SER A 85 -2.71 4.01 -15.92
CA SER A 85 -3.68 3.73 -16.98
C SER A 85 -5.08 3.46 -16.42
N LEU A 86 -5.18 2.68 -15.33
CA LEU A 86 -6.47 2.46 -14.66
C LEU A 86 -7.02 3.74 -14.06
N PHE A 87 -6.18 4.61 -13.47
CA PHE A 87 -6.59 5.93 -12.98
C PHE A 87 -7.15 6.79 -14.12
N ALA A 88 -6.45 6.85 -15.26
CA ALA A 88 -6.88 7.56 -16.46
C ALA A 88 -8.24 7.06 -16.97
N LEU A 89 -8.39 5.75 -17.13
CA LEU A 89 -9.64 5.14 -17.60
C LEU A 89 -10.79 5.36 -16.60
N SER A 90 -10.52 5.27 -15.31
CA SER A 90 -11.51 5.56 -14.28
C SER A 90 -11.99 7.02 -14.34
N HIS A 91 -11.07 7.98 -14.45
CA HIS A 91 -11.44 9.37 -14.61
C HIS A 91 -12.25 9.59 -15.89
N ARG A 92 -11.78 9.12 -17.02
CA ARG A 92 -12.43 9.28 -18.32
C ARG A 92 -13.84 8.70 -18.36
N PHE A 93 -14.05 7.50 -17.84
CA PHE A 93 -15.35 6.82 -17.94
C PHE A 93 -16.26 7.13 -16.76
N LEU A 94 -15.74 7.11 -15.52
CA LEU A 94 -16.60 7.20 -14.34
C LEU A 94 -16.85 8.66 -13.92
N PHE A 95 -15.90 9.57 -14.17
CA PHE A 95 -16.08 10.99 -13.88
C PHE A 95 -16.62 11.75 -15.09
N ASP A 96 -15.88 11.82 -16.21
CA ASP A 96 -16.26 12.60 -17.40
C ASP A 96 -17.44 11.98 -18.15
N GLY A 97 -17.47 10.63 -18.28
CA GLY A 97 -18.47 9.95 -19.09
C GLY A 97 -19.79 9.69 -18.36
N TRP A 98 -19.72 9.00 -17.22
CA TRP A 98 -20.93 8.56 -16.48
C TRP A 98 -21.31 9.47 -15.33
N HIS A 99 -20.49 10.46 -14.99
CA HIS A 99 -20.69 11.38 -13.86
C HIS A 99 -21.00 10.66 -12.53
N LEU A 100 -20.35 9.49 -12.33
CA LEU A 100 -20.57 8.66 -11.14
C LEU A 100 -20.00 9.30 -9.88
N PHE A 101 -18.90 10.03 -10.00
CA PHE A 101 -18.24 10.74 -8.92
C PHE A 101 -18.41 12.25 -9.06
N ARG A 102 -18.52 12.95 -7.93
CA ARG A 102 -18.58 14.42 -7.89
C ARG A 102 -17.20 15.07 -7.97
N GLU A 103 -16.17 14.35 -7.53
CA GLU A 103 -14.80 14.82 -7.42
C GLU A 103 -13.89 14.02 -8.36
N PRO A 104 -13.09 14.68 -9.21
CA PRO A 104 -12.13 14.01 -10.07
C PRO A 104 -11.10 13.20 -9.26
N GLY A 105 -10.68 13.68 -8.08
CA GLY A 105 -9.76 12.98 -7.22
C GLY A 105 -10.28 11.62 -6.73
N THR A 106 -11.59 11.51 -6.43
CA THR A 106 -12.24 10.23 -6.10
C THR A 106 -12.20 9.26 -7.27
N ALA A 107 -12.44 9.75 -8.50
CA ALA A 107 -12.37 8.91 -9.70
C ALA A 107 -10.95 8.35 -9.93
N TYR A 108 -9.92 9.15 -9.74
CA TYR A 108 -8.53 8.67 -9.81
C TYR A 108 -8.19 7.66 -8.71
N ARG A 109 -8.71 7.82 -7.50
CA ARG A 109 -8.48 6.90 -6.37
C ARG A 109 -9.22 5.57 -6.51
N PHE A 110 -10.35 5.54 -7.21
CA PHE A 110 -11.25 4.38 -7.27
C PHE A 110 -10.58 3.06 -7.70
N PRO A 111 -9.74 2.98 -8.76
CA PRO A 111 -9.06 1.74 -9.11
C PRO A 111 -8.13 1.22 -8.00
N GLY A 112 -7.46 2.11 -7.27
CA GLY A 112 -6.66 1.76 -6.10
C GLY A 112 -7.50 1.10 -5.01
N MET A 113 -8.69 1.64 -4.72
CA MET A 113 -9.65 1.07 -3.75
C MET A 113 -10.15 -0.32 -4.19
N VAL A 114 -10.47 -0.49 -5.48
CA VAL A 114 -10.93 -1.78 -6.03
C VAL A 114 -9.84 -2.85 -5.90
N VAL A 115 -8.60 -2.53 -6.31
CA VAL A 115 -7.49 -3.49 -6.23
C VAL A 115 -7.12 -3.79 -4.78
N SER A 116 -7.18 -2.80 -3.87
CA SER A 116 -7.00 -3.00 -2.43
C SER A 116 -8.06 -3.95 -1.85
N THR A 117 -9.32 -3.77 -2.26
CA THR A 117 -10.43 -4.64 -1.89
C THR A 117 -10.21 -6.08 -2.37
N LEU A 118 -9.70 -6.26 -3.60
CA LEU A 118 -9.30 -7.57 -4.11
C LEU A 118 -8.25 -8.23 -3.19
N GLY A 119 -7.29 -7.46 -2.67
CA GLY A 119 -6.30 -7.95 -1.70
C GLY A 119 -6.94 -8.50 -0.42
N VAL A 120 -7.96 -7.82 0.12
CA VAL A 120 -8.74 -8.29 1.28
C VAL A 120 -9.48 -9.58 0.96
N VAL A 121 -10.15 -9.65 -0.21
CA VAL A 121 -10.87 -10.86 -0.67
C VAL A 121 -9.94 -12.05 -0.84
N VAL A 122 -8.78 -11.87 -1.47
CA VAL A 122 -7.81 -12.95 -1.67
C VAL A 122 -7.23 -13.42 -0.33
N THR A 123 -7.00 -12.51 0.62
CA THR A 123 -6.59 -12.86 1.99
C THR A 123 -7.66 -13.74 2.66
N TYR A 124 -8.96 -13.40 2.52
CA TYR A 124 -10.05 -14.23 2.99
C TYR A 124 -10.03 -15.63 2.35
N LEU A 125 -10.05 -15.69 1.02
CA LEU A 125 -10.14 -16.95 0.28
C LEU A 125 -8.99 -17.91 0.63
N TRP A 126 -7.78 -17.37 0.71
CA TRP A 126 -6.62 -18.17 1.07
C TRP A 126 -6.66 -18.62 2.54
N GLY A 127 -6.97 -17.72 3.46
CA GLY A 127 -7.14 -18.02 4.88
C GLY A 127 -8.25 -19.03 5.13
N ALA A 128 -9.40 -18.89 4.46
CA ALA A 128 -10.54 -19.81 4.57
C ALA A 128 -10.20 -21.22 4.04
N ARG A 129 -9.44 -21.29 2.96
CA ARG A 129 -8.98 -22.55 2.38
C ARG A 129 -8.03 -23.32 3.33
N GLU A 130 -7.12 -22.62 3.99
CA GLU A 130 -6.05 -23.22 4.79
C GLU A 130 -6.43 -23.39 6.28
N SER A 131 -7.34 -22.57 6.81
CA SER A 131 -7.59 -22.52 8.26
C SER A 131 -9.09 -22.48 8.63
N GLY A 132 -9.97 -22.57 7.63
CA GLY A 132 -11.42 -22.50 7.82
C GLY A 132 -11.98 -21.09 7.69
N ARG A 133 -13.30 -21.01 7.45
CA ARG A 133 -14.02 -19.78 7.03
C ARG A 133 -13.83 -18.62 8.01
N LEU A 134 -14.03 -18.84 9.31
CA LEU A 134 -13.91 -17.79 10.31
C LEU A 134 -12.47 -17.29 10.46
N ALA A 135 -11.48 -18.20 10.36
CA ALA A 135 -10.07 -17.82 10.33
C ALA A 135 -9.72 -16.98 9.10
N GLY A 136 -10.32 -17.30 7.95
CA GLY A 136 -10.23 -16.47 6.75
C GLY A 136 -10.80 -15.06 6.96
N VAL A 137 -11.95 -14.93 7.60
CA VAL A 137 -12.55 -13.63 7.97
C VAL A 137 -11.61 -12.83 8.87
N VAL A 138 -11.06 -13.49 9.90
CA VAL A 138 -10.08 -12.85 10.81
C VAL A 138 -8.83 -12.41 10.05
N SER A 139 -8.30 -13.24 9.13
CA SER A 139 -7.16 -12.85 8.29
C SER A 139 -7.46 -11.60 7.47
N ALA A 140 -8.60 -11.60 6.75
CA ALA A 140 -9.00 -10.50 5.88
C ALA A 140 -9.26 -9.19 6.65
N LEU A 141 -10.01 -9.28 7.76
CA LEU A 141 -10.31 -8.10 8.57
C LEU A 141 -9.09 -7.62 9.36
N SER A 142 -8.16 -8.50 9.76
CA SER A 142 -6.87 -8.07 10.32
C SER A 142 -6.06 -7.24 9.33
N LEU A 143 -6.13 -7.52 8.02
CA LEU A 143 -5.51 -6.69 6.98
C LEU A 143 -6.29 -5.39 6.77
N ALA A 144 -7.60 -5.48 6.54
CA ALA A 144 -8.46 -4.35 6.22
C ALA A 144 -8.51 -3.28 7.35
N LEU A 145 -8.41 -3.73 8.60
CA LEU A 145 -8.49 -2.90 9.82
C LEU A 145 -7.11 -2.54 10.38
N MET A 146 -6.04 -2.59 9.59
CA MET A 146 -4.77 -1.95 9.95
C MET A 146 -4.84 -0.46 9.56
N PRO A 147 -4.68 0.50 10.48
CA PRO A 147 -4.82 1.93 10.19
C PRO A 147 -4.04 2.40 8.95
N ARG A 148 -2.77 2.01 8.83
CA ARG A 148 -1.94 2.37 7.66
C ARG A 148 -2.38 1.68 6.38
N VAL A 149 -2.80 0.42 6.43
CA VAL A 149 -3.35 -0.30 5.26
C VAL A 149 -4.66 0.35 4.82
N PHE A 150 -5.55 0.64 5.76
CA PHE A 150 -6.81 1.31 5.49
C PHE A 150 -6.57 2.67 4.80
N TYR A 151 -5.65 3.48 5.33
CA TYR A 151 -5.28 4.74 4.71
C TYR A 151 -4.74 4.56 3.28
N HIS A 152 -3.73 3.70 3.10
CA HIS A 152 -3.13 3.44 1.78
C HIS A 152 -4.12 2.84 0.76
N SER A 153 -5.16 2.16 1.23
CA SER A 153 -6.20 1.58 0.36
C SER A 153 -7.03 2.63 -0.37
N HIS A 154 -7.06 3.87 0.11
CA HIS A 154 -7.76 4.98 -0.55
C HIS A 154 -6.94 5.64 -1.66
N LEU A 155 -5.61 5.53 -1.62
CA LEU A 155 -4.74 6.39 -2.41
C LEU A 155 -4.68 5.96 -3.89
N ALA A 156 -4.60 6.94 -4.78
CA ALA A 156 -4.16 6.72 -6.15
C ALA A 156 -2.64 6.50 -6.19
N CYS A 157 -2.16 5.49 -5.45
CA CYS A 157 -0.75 5.09 -5.34
C CYS A 157 -0.62 3.60 -5.64
N PHE A 158 0.62 3.11 -5.70
CA PHE A 158 0.90 1.72 -6.10
C PHE A 158 1.09 0.77 -4.92
N ASP A 159 1.15 1.25 -3.67
CA ASP A 159 1.58 0.46 -2.51
C ASP A 159 0.57 -0.64 -2.14
N MET A 160 -0.71 -0.31 -2.05
CA MET A 160 -1.75 -1.33 -1.86
C MET A 160 -2.03 -2.16 -3.12
N PRO A 161 -2.08 -1.58 -4.33
CA PRO A 161 -2.14 -2.37 -5.55
C PRO A 161 -1.03 -3.41 -5.69
N VAL A 162 0.23 -3.07 -5.47
CA VAL A 162 1.32 -4.05 -5.52
C VAL A 162 1.20 -5.10 -4.42
N THR A 163 0.72 -4.72 -3.23
CA THR A 163 0.45 -5.64 -2.11
C THR A 163 -0.62 -6.68 -2.51
N ALA A 164 -1.73 -6.23 -3.07
CA ALA A 164 -2.82 -7.10 -3.53
C ALA A 164 -2.38 -8.00 -4.69
N MET A 165 -1.69 -7.46 -5.69
CA MET A 165 -1.24 -8.20 -6.86
C MET A 165 -0.15 -9.22 -6.51
N LEU A 166 0.76 -8.92 -5.56
CA LEU A 166 1.76 -9.85 -5.06
C LEU A 166 1.11 -11.02 -4.32
N LEU A 167 0.13 -10.75 -3.47
CA LEU A 167 -0.66 -11.78 -2.80
C LEU A 167 -1.42 -12.64 -3.80
N LEU A 168 -2.09 -12.04 -4.79
CA LEU A 168 -2.86 -12.74 -5.82
C LEU A 168 -1.95 -13.63 -6.68
N THR A 169 -0.77 -13.16 -7.08
CA THR A 169 0.24 -13.95 -7.80
C THR A 169 0.69 -15.15 -6.96
N SER A 170 0.95 -14.93 -5.67
CA SER A 170 1.38 -15.99 -4.75
C SER A 170 0.27 -17.02 -4.53
N TYR A 171 -0.99 -16.58 -4.42
CA TYR A 171 -2.16 -17.47 -4.34
C TYR A 171 -2.32 -18.29 -5.63
N ALA A 172 -2.25 -17.66 -6.80
CA ALA A 172 -2.33 -18.34 -8.09
C ALA A 172 -1.20 -19.37 -8.26
N PHE A 173 0.04 -19.01 -7.85
CA PHE A 173 1.17 -19.93 -7.84
C PHE A 173 0.90 -21.14 -6.94
N ALA A 174 0.45 -20.92 -5.70
CA ALA A 174 0.10 -22.01 -4.78
C ALA A 174 -0.95 -22.94 -5.39
N ARG A 175 -2.02 -22.37 -5.99
CA ARG A 175 -3.08 -23.12 -6.66
C ARG A 175 -2.59 -23.92 -7.87
N SER A 176 -1.60 -23.38 -8.59
CA SER A 176 -0.99 -24.10 -9.74
C SER A 176 -0.22 -25.35 -9.32
N LEU A 177 0.33 -25.36 -8.11
CA LEU A 177 1.04 -26.51 -7.55
C LEU A 177 0.10 -27.68 -7.19
N ASP A 178 -1.20 -27.41 -7.04
CA ASP A 178 -2.25 -28.43 -6.84
C ASP A 178 -2.67 -29.10 -8.17
N GLY A 179 -2.03 -28.76 -9.31
CA GLY A 179 -2.22 -29.45 -10.60
C GLY A 179 -3.09 -28.71 -11.63
N GLY A 180 -3.48 -27.47 -11.41
CA GLY A 180 -4.32 -26.69 -12.32
C GLY A 180 -3.54 -25.93 -13.40
N LYS A 181 -3.58 -26.38 -14.69
CA LYS A 181 -2.96 -25.64 -15.81
C LYS A 181 -3.48 -24.19 -15.95
N GLY A 182 -4.79 -23.99 -15.71
CA GLY A 182 -5.38 -22.65 -15.73
C GLY A 182 -4.77 -21.73 -14.68
N TRP A 183 -4.47 -22.24 -13.49
CA TRP A 183 -3.78 -21.47 -12.45
C TRP A 183 -2.33 -21.17 -12.80
N ALA A 184 -1.65 -22.06 -13.54
CA ALA A 184 -0.31 -21.78 -14.03
C ALA A 184 -0.30 -20.61 -15.04
N ILE A 185 -1.25 -20.61 -15.99
CA ILE A 185 -1.44 -19.51 -16.95
C ILE A 185 -1.79 -18.22 -16.20
N ALA A 186 -2.75 -18.28 -15.27
CA ALA A 186 -3.13 -17.14 -14.43
C ALA A 186 -1.93 -16.57 -13.66
N THR A 187 -1.05 -17.43 -13.11
CA THR A 187 0.19 -16.98 -12.44
C THR A 187 1.06 -16.15 -13.37
N GLY A 188 1.26 -16.61 -14.63
CA GLY A 188 2.06 -15.86 -15.60
C GLY A 188 1.46 -14.51 -15.97
N ILE A 189 0.15 -14.46 -16.24
CA ILE A 189 -0.54 -13.20 -16.58
C ILE A 189 -0.53 -12.23 -15.39
N ILE A 190 -0.93 -12.69 -14.19
CA ILE A 190 -1.00 -11.85 -12.99
C ILE A 190 0.39 -11.35 -12.58
N TYR A 191 1.42 -12.17 -12.74
CA TYR A 191 2.80 -11.73 -12.49
C TYR A 191 3.25 -10.66 -13.48
N GLY A 192 2.84 -10.74 -14.76
CA GLY A 192 3.07 -9.67 -15.74
C GLY A 192 2.41 -8.35 -15.33
N LEU A 193 1.16 -8.39 -14.88
CA LEU A 193 0.45 -7.22 -14.35
C LEU A 193 1.08 -6.71 -13.03
N LEU A 194 1.60 -7.60 -12.20
CA LEU A 194 2.32 -7.22 -10.98
C LEU A 194 3.64 -6.49 -11.32
N LEU A 195 4.39 -6.97 -12.32
CA LEU A 195 5.57 -6.28 -12.84
C LEU A 195 5.23 -4.87 -13.34
N ASP A 196 4.07 -4.73 -14.01
CA ASP A 196 3.57 -3.45 -14.50
C ASP A 196 2.89 -2.60 -13.41
N THR A 197 2.86 -3.06 -12.17
CA THR A 197 2.42 -2.28 -11.00
C THR A 197 3.60 -1.61 -10.29
N LYS A 198 4.63 -2.37 -9.90
CA LYS A 198 5.79 -1.83 -9.16
C LYS A 198 6.96 -2.83 -9.12
N HIS A 199 8.19 -2.30 -9.05
CA HIS A 199 9.44 -3.07 -9.00
C HIS A 199 9.56 -4.09 -7.83
N ASN A 200 8.79 -3.96 -6.76
CA ASN A 200 8.72 -4.96 -5.67
C ASN A 200 8.47 -6.39 -6.18
N ALA A 201 7.88 -6.53 -7.36
CA ALA A 201 7.62 -7.80 -8.05
C ALA A 201 8.89 -8.61 -8.35
N TRP A 202 10.05 -7.96 -8.54
CA TRP A 202 11.29 -8.58 -9.02
C TRP A 202 11.81 -9.72 -8.14
N LEU A 203 11.55 -9.65 -6.84
CA LEU A 203 12.03 -10.64 -5.89
C LEU A 203 11.14 -11.89 -5.79
N LEU A 204 9.90 -11.83 -6.27
CA LEU A 204 8.92 -12.91 -6.10
C LEU A 204 9.32 -14.25 -6.75
N PRO A 205 9.92 -14.30 -7.95
CA PRO A 205 10.42 -15.55 -8.53
C PRO A 205 11.46 -16.24 -7.65
N GLY A 206 12.27 -15.47 -6.91
CA GLY A 206 13.24 -16.01 -5.96
C GLY A 206 12.58 -16.76 -4.80
N ALA A 207 11.50 -16.17 -4.22
CA ALA A 207 10.71 -16.84 -3.18
C ALA A 207 10.05 -18.13 -3.69
N PHE A 208 9.49 -18.10 -4.90
CA PHE A 208 8.87 -19.28 -5.52
C PHE A 208 9.90 -20.36 -5.86
N GLY A 209 11.06 -19.96 -6.39
CA GLY A 209 12.17 -20.87 -6.68
C GLY A 209 12.68 -21.55 -5.40
N LEU A 210 12.89 -20.78 -4.33
CA LEU A 210 13.32 -21.32 -3.05
C LEU A 210 12.25 -22.26 -2.44
N HIS A 211 10.98 -21.87 -2.49
CA HIS A 211 9.88 -22.75 -2.09
C HIS A 211 9.87 -24.06 -2.86
N PHE A 212 10.02 -24.02 -4.18
CA PHE A 212 10.07 -25.20 -5.03
C PHE A 212 11.26 -26.10 -4.67
N LEU A 213 12.44 -25.53 -4.49
CA LEU A 213 13.64 -26.29 -4.12
C LEU A 213 13.48 -26.97 -2.76
N LEU A 214 12.94 -26.27 -1.77
CA LEU A 214 12.76 -26.81 -0.41
C LEU A 214 11.66 -27.89 -0.33
N THR A 215 10.59 -27.77 -1.13
CA THR A 215 9.43 -28.70 -1.05
C THR A 215 9.50 -29.83 -2.08
N ARG A 216 10.07 -29.60 -3.24
CA ARG A 216 10.04 -30.53 -4.39
C ARG A 216 11.41 -30.80 -5.03
N GLY A 217 12.50 -30.21 -4.53
CA GLY A 217 13.82 -30.30 -5.15
C GLY A 217 14.35 -31.73 -5.29
N LYS A 218 14.17 -32.58 -4.28
CA LYS A 218 14.55 -34.00 -4.37
C LYS A 218 13.79 -34.74 -5.48
N ARG A 219 12.48 -34.52 -5.58
CA ARG A 219 11.64 -35.10 -6.63
C ARG A 219 12.02 -34.56 -7.99
N ALA A 220 12.25 -33.26 -8.12
CA ALA A 220 12.68 -32.63 -9.35
C ALA A 220 14.01 -33.21 -9.86
N LEU A 221 14.96 -33.46 -8.97
CA LEU A 221 16.22 -34.11 -9.32
C LEU A 221 16.02 -35.56 -9.86
N THR A 222 15.09 -36.30 -9.25
CA THR A 222 14.73 -37.65 -9.72
C THR A 222 14.06 -37.61 -11.08
N GLU A 223 13.14 -36.68 -11.29
CA GLU A 223 12.47 -36.47 -12.59
C GLU A 223 13.47 -36.08 -13.69
N LEU A 224 14.42 -35.19 -13.38
CA LEU A 224 15.48 -34.79 -14.30
C LEU A 224 16.40 -35.96 -14.69
N ARG A 225 16.79 -36.78 -13.71
CA ARG A 225 17.57 -38.02 -13.98
C ARG A 225 16.80 -39.00 -14.86
N ALA A 226 15.48 -39.03 -14.71
CA ALA A 226 14.59 -39.84 -15.56
C ALA A 226 14.25 -39.15 -16.90
N LYS A 227 14.92 -38.07 -17.26
CA LYS A 227 14.68 -37.24 -18.47
C LYS A 227 13.25 -36.75 -18.58
N ARG A 228 12.58 -36.47 -17.42
CA ARG A 228 11.27 -35.88 -17.35
C ARG A 228 11.38 -34.40 -16.98
N TRP A 229 10.41 -33.59 -17.40
CA TRP A 229 10.36 -32.16 -17.11
C TRP A 229 10.08 -31.93 -15.61
N PRO A 230 11.00 -31.31 -14.84
CA PRO A 230 10.85 -31.21 -13.39
C PRO A 230 10.14 -29.94 -12.92
N LEU A 231 10.07 -28.89 -13.77
CA LEU A 231 9.60 -27.57 -13.35
C LEU A 231 8.06 -27.47 -13.39
N PRO A 232 7.42 -26.84 -12.38
CA PRO A 232 6.02 -26.48 -12.45
C PRO A 232 5.69 -25.59 -13.65
N HIS A 233 4.54 -25.83 -14.27
CA HIS A 233 4.08 -25.03 -15.42
C HIS A 233 3.97 -23.53 -15.13
N ALA A 234 3.77 -23.15 -13.85
CA ALA A 234 3.73 -21.75 -13.45
C ALA A 234 5.03 -21.00 -13.76
N PHE A 235 6.21 -21.62 -13.59
CA PHE A 235 7.48 -20.98 -13.96
C PHE A 235 7.60 -20.76 -15.46
N VAL A 236 7.12 -21.71 -16.26
CA VAL A 236 7.08 -21.56 -17.72
C VAL A 236 6.14 -20.43 -18.12
N ALA A 237 4.94 -20.40 -17.52
CA ALA A 237 3.97 -19.34 -17.77
C ALA A 237 4.50 -17.95 -17.34
N MET A 238 5.18 -17.87 -16.20
CA MET A 238 5.84 -16.63 -15.77
C MET A 238 6.93 -16.20 -16.74
N ALA A 239 7.76 -17.13 -17.23
CA ALA A 239 8.83 -16.80 -18.15
C ALA A 239 8.35 -16.36 -19.54
N LEU A 240 7.23 -16.89 -20.01
CA LEU A 240 6.72 -16.62 -21.37
C LEU A 240 5.65 -15.53 -21.39
N LEU A 241 4.67 -15.59 -20.49
CA LEU A 241 3.50 -14.68 -20.52
C LEU A 241 3.77 -13.35 -19.81
N SER A 242 4.55 -13.36 -18.71
CA SER A 242 4.74 -12.11 -17.94
C SER A 242 5.50 -11.04 -18.73
N PRO A 243 6.58 -11.33 -19.48
CA PRO A 243 7.21 -10.32 -20.32
C PRO A 243 6.29 -9.77 -21.40
N LEU A 244 5.42 -10.61 -21.97
CA LEU A 244 4.45 -10.18 -22.99
C LEU A 244 3.41 -9.23 -22.40
N VAL A 245 2.84 -9.57 -21.23
CA VAL A 245 1.86 -8.73 -20.54
C VAL A 245 2.50 -7.41 -20.10
N PHE A 246 3.68 -7.45 -19.50
CA PHE A 246 4.43 -6.29 -19.07
C PHE A 246 4.75 -5.33 -20.22
N TYR A 247 5.25 -5.88 -21.35
CA TYR A 247 5.54 -5.10 -22.55
C TYR A 247 4.27 -4.48 -23.14
N ALA A 248 3.20 -5.27 -23.26
CA ALA A 248 1.95 -4.81 -23.87
C ALA A 248 1.28 -3.70 -23.06
N ALA A 249 1.37 -3.77 -21.72
CA ALA A 249 0.69 -2.83 -20.83
C ALA A 249 1.47 -1.51 -20.58
N TRP A 250 2.73 -1.40 -21.05
CA TRP A 250 3.57 -0.24 -20.83
C TRP A 250 4.10 0.39 -22.13
N PRO A 251 3.35 1.26 -22.83
CA PRO A 251 3.75 1.85 -24.09
C PRO A 251 5.10 2.56 -24.11
N TRP A 252 5.51 3.17 -23.00
CA TRP A 252 6.80 3.83 -22.89
C TRP A 252 7.99 2.91 -23.25
N ILE A 253 7.92 1.61 -23.01
CA ILE A 253 8.99 0.65 -23.35
C ILE A 253 8.86 0.04 -24.74
N TRP A 254 7.87 0.41 -25.55
CA TRP A 254 7.70 -0.16 -26.90
C TRP A 254 8.80 0.24 -27.88
N HIS A 255 9.38 1.42 -27.66
CA HIS A 255 10.53 1.92 -28.41
C HIS A 255 11.75 1.95 -27.49
N ASP A 256 12.96 1.71 -28.04
CA ASP A 256 14.21 1.64 -27.27
C ASP A 256 14.11 0.75 -26.02
N THR A 257 13.45 -0.41 -26.15
CA THR A 257 13.04 -1.28 -25.05
C THR A 257 14.17 -1.59 -24.06
N LEU A 258 15.33 -2.05 -24.55
CA LEU A 258 16.44 -2.45 -23.67
C LEU A 258 17.07 -1.26 -22.94
N PRO A 259 17.38 -0.12 -23.58
CA PRO A 259 17.80 1.10 -22.88
C PRO A 259 16.80 1.52 -21.80
N ARG A 260 15.51 1.62 -22.11
CA ARG A 260 14.46 2.07 -21.18
C ARG A 260 14.26 1.10 -20.01
N LEU A 261 14.33 -0.20 -20.24
CA LEU A 261 14.33 -1.19 -19.16
C LEU A 261 15.57 -1.08 -18.27
N ARG A 262 16.73 -0.78 -18.85
CA ARG A 262 17.95 -0.52 -18.08
C ARG A 262 17.81 0.75 -17.22
N ASP A 263 17.27 1.82 -17.79
CA ASP A 263 17.04 3.07 -17.06
C ASP A 263 16.05 2.87 -15.90
N TYR A 264 14.96 2.13 -16.15
CA TYR A 264 14.02 1.72 -15.12
C TYR A 264 14.69 0.92 -13.99
N ALA A 265 15.51 -0.06 -14.34
CA ALA A 265 16.23 -0.85 -13.34
C ALA A 265 17.23 0.02 -12.55
N ASN A 266 18.00 0.86 -13.24
CA ASN A 266 18.98 1.75 -12.61
C ASN A 266 18.31 2.74 -11.65
N PHE A 267 17.18 3.33 -12.02
CA PHE A 267 16.43 4.23 -11.16
C PHE A 267 16.09 3.60 -9.81
N HIS A 268 15.64 2.34 -9.81
CA HIS A 268 15.26 1.65 -8.57
C HIS A 268 16.44 1.05 -7.80
N LEU A 269 17.51 0.64 -8.48
CA LEU A 269 18.70 0.10 -7.84
C LEU A 269 19.63 1.18 -7.29
N GLN A 270 19.60 2.40 -7.86
CA GLN A 270 20.43 3.55 -7.49
C GLN A 270 19.57 4.72 -6.99
N HIS A 271 18.45 4.40 -6.33
CA HIS A 271 17.51 5.41 -5.86
C HIS A 271 18.18 6.40 -4.89
N GLU A 272 17.85 7.67 -5.02
CA GLU A 272 18.32 8.72 -4.13
C GLU A 272 17.88 8.50 -2.68
N TYR A 273 18.70 9.02 -1.76
CA TYR A 273 18.36 9.00 -0.34
C TYR A 273 17.62 10.28 0.01
N TYR A 274 16.47 10.12 0.63
CA TYR A 274 15.73 11.21 1.26
C TYR A 274 15.91 11.17 2.76
N ASN A 275 15.56 12.26 3.43
CA ASN A 275 15.56 12.30 4.89
C ASN A 275 14.60 11.25 5.49
N MET A 276 15.03 10.60 6.55
CA MET A 276 14.25 9.64 7.31
C MET A 276 14.49 9.85 8.81
N GLU A 277 13.41 9.98 9.56
CA GLU A 277 13.45 10.15 11.01
C GLU A 277 13.29 8.80 11.72
N PHE A 278 14.17 8.52 12.63
CA PHE A 278 14.09 7.31 13.44
C PHE A 278 14.74 7.50 14.82
N LEU A 279 13.95 7.33 15.88
CA LEU A 279 14.38 7.43 17.26
C LEU A 279 15.16 8.73 17.56
N GLY A 280 14.62 9.85 17.08
CA GLY A 280 15.17 11.20 17.31
C GLY A 280 16.36 11.57 16.43
N GLN A 281 16.75 10.71 15.50
CA GLN A 281 17.84 10.98 14.54
C GLN A 281 17.29 11.11 13.12
N THR A 282 17.85 12.06 12.35
CA THR A 282 17.59 12.23 10.94
C THR A 282 18.69 11.56 10.13
N TYR A 283 18.32 10.63 9.28
CA TYR A 283 19.22 9.91 8.37
C TYR A 283 19.05 10.47 6.96
N TRP A 284 20.13 10.99 6.38
CA TRP A 284 20.16 11.55 5.03
C TRP A 284 20.85 10.64 4.01
N LYS A 285 21.65 9.71 4.48
CA LYS A 285 22.47 8.78 3.70
C LYS A 285 22.86 7.56 4.55
N PRO A 286 23.39 6.50 3.94
CA PRO A 286 23.88 5.35 4.69
C PRO A 286 24.92 5.70 5.76
N PRO A 287 24.97 4.92 6.85
CA PRO A 287 24.23 3.68 7.07
C PRO A 287 22.78 3.92 7.56
N MET A 288 21.81 3.30 6.86
CA MET A 288 20.42 3.33 7.29
C MET A 288 20.17 2.35 8.46
N PRO A 289 19.24 2.63 9.38
CA PRO A 289 19.00 1.78 10.54
C PRO A 289 18.33 0.46 10.16
N ARG A 290 19.00 -0.67 10.36
CA ARG A 290 18.53 -2.03 10.02
C ARG A 290 17.27 -2.44 10.78
N LEU A 291 17.03 -1.87 11.97
CA LEU A 291 15.86 -2.19 12.80
C LEU A 291 14.62 -1.39 12.40
N TYR A 292 14.73 -0.41 11.50
CA TYR A 292 13.64 0.49 11.16
C TYR A 292 12.36 -0.24 10.75
N ALA A 293 12.45 -1.17 9.80
CA ALA A 293 11.27 -1.90 9.31
C ALA A 293 10.58 -2.70 10.42
N TRP A 294 11.35 -3.31 11.32
CA TRP A 294 10.84 -4.10 12.44
C TRP A 294 10.18 -3.23 13.50
N VAL A 295 10.87 -2.18 13.93
CA VAL A 295 10.34 -1.24 14.93
C VAL A 295 9.08 -0.57 14.40
N MET A 296 9.07 -0.12 13.15
CA MET A 296 7.88 0.49 12.55
C MET A 296 6.72 -0.51 12.38
N THR A 297 7.00 -1.77 12.11
CA THR A 297 5.97 -2.82 12.10
C THR A 297 5.35 -3.00 13.49
N LEU A 298 6.18 -3.12 14.54
CA LEU A 298 5.71 -3.21 15.93
C LEU A 298 4.93 -1.97 16.37
N ALA A 299 5.36 -0.80 15.93
CA ALA A 299 4.76 0.47 16.30
C ALA A 299 3.46 0.80 15.56
N THR A 300 3.16 0.15 14.42
CA THR A 300 2.04 0.54 13.55
C THR A 300 1.04 -0.55 13.24
N VAL A 301 1.42 -1.83 13.38
CA VAL A 301 0.49 -2.96 13.23
C VAL A 301 -0.20 -3.24 14.56
N PRO A 302 -1.53 -3.43 14.61
CA PRO A 302 -2.24 -3.74 15.85
C PRO A 302 -1.63 -4.91 16.61
N SER A 303 -1.35 -4.73 17.90
CA SER A 303 -0.58 -5.69 18.72
C SER A 303 -1.22 -7.08 18.78
N ILE A 304 -2.56 -7.14 18.76
CA ILE A 304 -3.28 -8.42 18.72
C ILE A 304 -3.04 -9.18 17.42
N THR A 305 -2.94 -8.47 16.28
CA THR A 305 -2.60 -9.07 14.98
C THR A 305 -1.17 -9.64 15.01
N LEU A 306 -0.22 -8.90 15.59
CA LEU A 306 1.16 -9.37 15.77
C LEU A 306 1.25 -10.59 16.68
N LEU A 307 0.49 -10.62 17.78
CA LEU A 307 0.43 -11.75 18.68
C LEU A 307 -0.13 -13.00 17.99
N LEU A 308 -1.25 -12.87 17.28
CA LEU A 308 -1.84 -13.97 16.51
C LEU A 308 -0.91 -14.44 15.38
N PHE A 309 -0.21 -13.52 14.73
CA PHE A 309 0.84 -13.83 13.74
C PHE A 309 1.94 -14.69 14.36
N ALA A 310 2.48 -14.30 15.50
CA ALA A 310 3.52 -15.06 16.20
C ALA A 310 3.03 -16.46 16.59
N VAL A 311 1.83 -16.57 17.16
CA VAL A 311 1.19 -17.88 17.46
C VAL A 311 1.04 -18.71 16.19
N GLY A 312 0.57 -18.12 15.09
CA GLY A 312 0.38 -18.81 13.81
C GLY A 312 1.69 -19.37 13.24
N VAL A 313 2.77 -18.60 13.27
CA VAL A 313 4.10 -19.05 12.86
C VAL A 313 4.57 -20.21 13.74
N VAL A 314 4.50 -20.07 15.07
CA VAL A 314 4.88 -21.12 16.01
C VAL A 314 4.10 -22.40 15.74
N VAL A 315 2.78 -22.33 15.61
CA VAL A 315 1.93 -23.51 15.35
C VAL A 315 2.28 -24.21 14.04
N CYS A 316 2.64 -23.46 13.00
CA CYS A 316 3.00 -24.03 11.72
C CYS A 316 4.34 -24.79 11.76
N PHE A 317 5.31 -24.32 12.56
CA PHE A 317 6.69 -24.78 12.45
C PHE A 317 7.23 -25.49 13.72
N TRP A 318 6.63 -25.31 14.90
CA TRP A 318 7.16 -25.79 16.20
C TRP A 318 7.56 -27.27 16.25
N ARG A 319 6.84 -28.17 15.55
CA ARG A 319 7.09 -29.64 15.57
C ARG A 319 7.66 -30.18 14.26
N ARG A 320 8.15 -29.29 13.36
CA ARG A 320 8.46 -29.68 11.97
C ARG A 320 9.86 -29.19 11.54
N PHE A 321 10.87 -29.44 12.38
CA PHE A 321 12.25 -29.01 12.11
C PHE A 321 12.96 -29.77 10.99
N THR A 322 12.37 -30.81 10.40
CA THR A 322 12.94 -31.50 9.24
C THR A 322 12.35 -30.97 7.95
N LEU A 323 13.21 -30.61 6.98
CA LEU A 323 12.81 -30.08 5.67
C LEU A 323 11.73 -30.92 4.95
N SER A 324 11.72 -32.26 5.16
CA SER A 324 10.74 -33.17 4.60
C SER A 324 9.33 -33.06 5.20
N LEU A 325 9.19 -32.36 6.33
CA LEU A 325 7.93 -32.19 7.06
C LEU A 325 7.40 -30.74 7.02
N LEU A 326 8.08 -29.83 6.32
CA LEU A 326 7.64 -28.44 6.25
C LEU A 326 6.30 -28.35 5.51
N PRO A 327 5.31 -27.62 6.05
CA PRO A 327 4.02 -27.42 5.40
C PRO A 327 4.19 -26.50 4.20
N SER A 328 3.81 -26.96 3.00
CA SER A 328 4.08 -26.26 1.74
C SER A 328 3.52 -24.83 1.71
N THR A 329 2.23 -24.65 2.03
CA THR A 329 1.59 -23.33 1.97
C THR A 329 2.12 -22.36 3.04
N PRO A 330 2.23 -22.71 4.34
CA PRO A 330 2.84 -21.84 5.33
C PRO A 330 4.31 -21.48 5.03
N LEU A 331 5.07 -22.41 4.43
CA LEU A 331 6.43 -22.12 4.00
C LEU A 331 6.44 -21.05 2.88
N LEU A 332 5.52 -21.14 1.91
CA LEU A 332 5.38 -20.13 0.88
C LEU A 332 5.04 -18.75 1.49
N TRP A 333 4.11 -18.69 2.44
CA TRP A 333 3.79 -17.44 3.14
C TRP A 333 5.02 -16.85 3.85
N LEU A 334 5.79 -17.69 4.53
CA LEU A 334 6.99 -17.25 5.25
C LEU A 334 8.05 -16.73 4.29
N LEU A 335 8.28 -17.40 3.16
CA LEU A 335 9.25 -16.98 2.16
C LEU A 335 8.84 -15.67 1.48
N CYS A 336 7.56 -15.52 1.11
CA CYS A 336 7.05 -14.27 0.55
C CYS A 336 7.15 -13.12 1.56
N LEU A 337 6.78 -13.35 2.83
CA LEU A 337 6.93 -12.38 3.90
C LEU A 337 8.39 -11.97 4.08
N SER A 338 9.30 -12.95 4.19
CA SER A 338 10.74 -12.70 4.38
C SER A 338 11.34 -11.93 3.20
N MET A 339 10.95 -12.26 1.99
CA MET A 339 11.36 -11.55 0.77
C MET A 339 10.95 -10.07 0.82
N CYS A 340 9.74 -9.76 1.30
CA CYS A 340 9.27 -8.38 1.40
C CYS A 340 10.08 -7.55 2.42
N TYR A 341 10.66 -8.17 3.43
CA TYR A 341 11.53 -7.52 4.41
C TYR A 341 13.02 -7.56 4.03
N ALA A 342 13.44 -8.46 3.13
CA ALA A 342 14.85 -8.70 2.83
C ALA A 342 15.64 -7.44 2.42
N PRO A 343 15.13 -6.53 1.58
CA PRO A 343 15.88 -5.32 1.22
C PRO A 343 16.23 -4.42 2.43
N TRP A 344 15.38 -4.41 3.46
CA TRP A 344 15.48 -3.54 4.64
C TRP A 344 16.44 -4.08 5.72
N TRP A 345 17.04 -5.23 5.51
CA TRP A 345 18.17 -5.72 6.30
C TRP A 345 19.49 -5.06 5.92
N SER A 346 19.58 -4.54 4.71
CA SER A 346 20.73 -3.77 4.27
C SER A 346 20.70 -2.37 4.89
N ASN A 347 21.87 -1.90 5.31
CA ASN A 347 22.04 -0.51 5.74
C ASN A 347 22.28 0.47 4.58
N SER A 348 22.29 -0.03 3.35
CA SER A 348 22.42 0.76 2.11
C SER A 348 21.14 0.93 1.33
N THR A 349 20.03 0.30 1.76
CA THR A 349 18.74 0.46 1.07
C THR A 349 18.09 1.78 1.46
N PRO A 350 17.71 2.66 0.51
CA PRO A 350 17.02 3.91 0.80
C PRO A 350 15.67 3.67 1.49
N ILE A 351 15.42 4.38 2.59
CA ILE A 351 14.15 4.33 3.32
C ILE A 351 13.58 5.75 3.34
N PHE A 352 12.43 5.96 2.71
CA PHE A 352 11.84 7.30 2.57
C PHE A 352 10.31 7.35 2.62
N GLY A 353 9.64 6.23 2.73
CA GLY A 353 8.17 6.17 2.70
C GLY A 353 7.59 5.35 3.85
N GLY A 354 8.37 5.07 4.88
CA GLY A 354 7.91 4.30 6.03
C GLY A 354 7.40 2.91 5.65
N THR A 355 6.26 2.52 6.23
CA THR A 355 5.72 1.16 6.11
C THR A 355 5.31 0.75 4.69
N LYS A 356 5.13 1.70 3.75
CA LYS A 356 4.79 1.39 2.35
C LYS A 356 5.80 0.44 1.68
N HIS A 357 7.04 0.47 2.13
CA HIS A 357 8.11 -0.31 1.53
C HIS A 357 7.99 -1.83 1.76
N TRP A 358 7.45 -2.26 2.91
CA TRP A 358 7.26 -3.68 3.25
C TRP A 358 5.81 -4.06 3.52
N MET A 359 4.87 -3.18 3.21
CA MET A 359 3.42 -3.45 3.34
C MET A 359 3.00 -4.70 2.56
N THR A 360 3.70 -5.02 1.49
CA THR A 360 3.53 -6.26 0.71
C THR A 360 3.65 -7.55 1.54
N ALA A 361 4.28 -7.49 2.74
CA ALA A 361 4.35 -8.60 3.69
C ALA A 361 3.07 -8.80 4.52
N TYR A 362 2.25 -7.76 4.69
CA TYR A 362 1.15 -7.76 5.65
C TYR A 362 0.04 -8.78 5.36
N PRO A 363 -0.36 -9.07 4.11
CA PRO A 363 -1.31 -10.13 3.85
C PRO A 363 -0.83 -11.50 4.35
N PHE A 364 0.46 -11.82 4.17
CA PHE A 364 1.04 -13.07 4.66
C PHE A 364 1.08 -13.12 6.20
N MET A 365 1.39 -11.99 6.84
CA MET A 365 1.29 -11.84 8.30
C MET A 365 -0.14 -12.12 8.78
N CYS A 366 -1.15 -11.60 8.09
CA CYS A 366 -2.56 -11.80 8.43
C CYS A 366 -3.03 -13.25 8.19
N LEU A 367 -2.50 -13.94 7.16
CA LEU A 367 -2.76 -15.36 6.95
C LEU A 367 -2.25 -16.21 8.12
N PHE A 368 -1.04 -15.92 8.62
CA PHE A 368 -0.55 -16.55 9.86
C PHE A 368 -1.39 -16.15 11.06
N ALA A 369 -1.84 -14.89 11.17
CA ALA A 369 -2.71 -14.45 12.27
C ALA A 369 -4.03 -15.23 12.28
N GLY A 370 -4.65 -15.48 11.13
CA GLY A 370 -5.82 -16.36 11.02
C GLY A 370 -5.54 -17.80 11.44
N ARG A 371 -4.36 -18.33 11.14
CA ARG A 371 -3.93 -19.65 11.61
C ARG A 371 -3.75 -19.67 13.13
N GLY A 372 -3.13 -18.62 13.69
CA GLY A 372 -3.01 -18.43 15.14
C GLY A 372 -4.36 -18.33 15.84
N PHE A 373 -5.30 -17.57 15.26
CA PHE A 373 -6.68 -17.51 15.73
C PHE A 373 -7.35 -18.88 15.75
N ALA A 374 -7.25 -19.65 14.65
CA ALA A 374 -7.84 -21.00 14.58
C ALA A 374 -7.28 -21.92 15.69
N PHE A 375 -5.98 -21.83 15.96
CA PHE A 375 -5.36 -22.58 17.05
C PHE A 375 -5.89 -22.14 18.42
N VAL A 376 -5.91 -20.84 18.73
CA VAL A 376 -6.44 -20.33 20.01
C VAL A 376 -7.88 -20.79 20.23
N VAL A 377 -8.72 -20.66 19.20
CA VAL A 377 -10.12 -21.14 19.28
C VAL A 377 -10.17 -22.66 19.56
N SER A 378 -9.31 -23.45 18.93
CA SER A 378 -9.28 -24.91 19.16
C SER A 378 -8.91 -25.25 20.59
N GLN A 379 -7.95 -24.56 21.20
CA GLN A 379 -7.56 -24.76 22.61
C GLN A 379 -8.69 -24.34 23.56
N LEU A 380 -9.31 -23.21 23.34
CA LEU A 380 -10.43 -22.74 24.16
C LEU A 380 -11.64 -23.67 24.08
N LYS A 381 -11.95 -24.21 22.89
CA LYS A 381 -13.02 -25.22 22.75
C LYS A 381 -12.73 -26.54 23.50
N GLN A 382 -11.48 -26.94 23.57
CA GLN A 382 -11.08 -28.13 24.35
C GLN A 382 -11.29 -27.92 25.86
N LEU A 383 -10.97 -26.71 26.37
CA LEU A 383 -11.20 -26.37 27.79
C LEU A 383 -12.70 -26.34 28.16
N TRP A 384 -13.56 -26.05 27.19
CA TRP A 384 -15.01 -25.93 27.40
C TRP A 384 -15.80 -27.07 26.79
N TYR A 385 -15.12 -28.22 26.53
CA TYR A 385 -15.74 -29.39 25.92
C TYR A 385 -16.90 -29.93 26.79
N GLY A 386 -18.03 -30.24 26.14
CA GLY A 386 -19.25 -30.68 26.81
C GLY A 386 -20.16 -29.55 27.30
N ASN A 387 -19.76 -28.26 27.18
CA ASN A 387 -20.59 -27.12 27.53
C ASN A 387 -21.33 -26.59 26.30
N SER A 388 -22.59 -26.17 26.44
CA SER A 388 -23.40 -25.54 25.37
C SER A 388 -22.78 -24.28 24.79
N TRP A 389 -21.95 -23.56 25.56
CA TRP A 389 -21.22 -22.36 25.14
C TRP A 389 -20.09 -22.59 24.12
N THR A 390 -19.71 -23.84 23.87
CA THR A 390 -18.62 -24.18 22.93
C THR A 390 -18.86 -23.61 21.51
N ILE A 391 -20.12 -23.49 21.10
CA ILE A 391 -20.48 -22.93 19.79
C ILE A 391 -20.17 -21.42 19.71
N ALA A 392 -20.35 -20.68 20.81
CA ALA A 392 -20.16 -19.24 20.86
C ALA A 392 -18.68 -18.83 20.98
N VAL A 393 -17.76 -19.74 21.36
CA VAL A 393 -16.33 -19.43 21.57
C VAL A 393 -15.69 -18.80 20.33
N ALA A 394 -15.87 -19.39 19.15
CA ALA A 394 -15.18 -18.92 17.96
C ALA A 394 -15.63 -17.51 17.52
N PRO A 395 -16.94 -17.20 17.40
CA PRO A 395 -17.37 -15.84 17.09
C PRO A 395 -17.02 -14.83 18.20
N ALA A 396 -17.09 -15.21 19.46
CA ALA A 396 -16.71 -14.31 20.56
C ALA A 396 -15.23 -13.94 20.51
N VAL A 397 -14.34 -14.90 20.28
CA VAL A 397 -12.90 -14.63 20.11
C VAL A 397 -12.66 -13.79 18.85
N ALA A 398 -13.36 -14.05 17.74
CA ALA A 398 -13.23 -13.26 16.52
C ALA A 398 -13.59 -11.78 16.78
N ILE A 399 -14.70 -11.52 17.46
CA ILE A 399 -15.10 -10.16 17.85
C ILE A 399 -14.03 -9.54 18.76
N ALA A 400 -13.58 -10.25 19.78
CA ALA A 400 -12.59 -9.74 20.74
C ALA A 400 -11.26 -9.34 20.07
N VAL A 401 -10.75 -10.15 19.12
CA VAL A 401 -9.48 -9.87 18.45
C VAL A 401 -9.59 -8.79 17.36
N LEU A 402 -10.79 -8.57 16.80
CA LEU A 402 -11.01 -7.58 15.74
C LEU A 402 -11.48 -6.22 16.28
N LEU A 403 -12.03 -6.17 17.48
CA LEU A 403 -12.55 -4.92 18.07
C LEU A 403 -11.45 -3.88 18.25
N GLY A 404 -10.28 -4.26 18.76
CA GLY A 404 -9.14 -3.35 18.91
C GLY A 404 -8.68 -2.75 17.58
N PRO A 405 -8.33 -3.55 16.57
CA PRO A 405 -8.03 -3.06 15.22
C PRO A 405 -9.11 -2.14 14.63
N LEU A 406 -10.39 -2.49 14.80
CA LEU A 406 -11.51 -1.65 14.35
C LEU A 406 -11.49 -0.29 15.03
N CYS A 407 -11.42 -0.24 16.35
CA CYS A 407 -11.36 1.00 17.12
C CYS A 407 -10.14 1.85 16.69
N MET A 408 -8.98 1.24 16.52
CA MET A 408 -7.76 1.93 16.06
C MET A 408 -7.93 2.51 14.66
N THR A 409 -8.55 1.79 13.72
CA THR A 409 -8.77 2.27 12.35
C THR A 409 -9.76 3.43 12.32
N LEU A 410 -10.88 3.32 13.04
CA LEU A 410 -11.86 4.40 13.14
C LEU A 410 -11.24 5.66 13.78
N HIS A 411 -10.49 5.49 14.88
CA HIS A 411 -9.80 6.59 15.55
C HIS A 411 -8.73 7.24 14.69
N SER A 412 -8.02 6.45 13.85
CA SER A 412 -6.94 6.95 13.01
C SER A 412 -7.44 7.73 11.79
N THR A 413 -8.68 7.57 11.38
CA THR A 413 -9.23 8.24 10.19
C THR A 413 -9.47 9.73 10.48
N PRO A 414 -8.99 10.64 9.60
CA PRO A 414 -8.26 10.46 8.35
C PRO A 414 -6.73 10.44 8.47
N TRP A 415 -6.15 10.31 9.67
CA TRP A 415 -4.72 10.49 9.96
C TRP A 415 -3.93 9.18 9.97
N GLY A 416 -4.31 8.18 9.18
CA GLY A 416 -3.74 6.84 9.22
C GLY A 416 -2.21 6.77 9.06
N LEU A 417 -1.59 7.68 8.31
CA LEU A 417 -0.11 7.75 8.20
C LEU A 417 0.58 8.24 9.47
N SER A 418 -0.12 9.02 10.28
CA SER A 418 0.38 9.53 11.57
C SER A 418 0.03 8.61 12.74
N PHE A 419 -0.72 7.51 12.49
CA PHE A 419 -1.14 6.58 13.53
C PHE A 419 0.02 5.73 14.06
N TYR A 420 0.02 5.53 15.37
CA TYR A 420 0.86 4.60 16.10
C TYR A 420 0.04 3.83 17.14
N THR A 421 0.45 2.58 17.40
CA THR A 421 -0.26 1.70 18.32
C THR A 421 -0.02 2.07 19.79
N PRO A 422 -0.91 1.67 20.71
CA PRO A 422 -0.70 1.82 22.15
C PRO A 422 0.58 1.16 22.67
N LEU A 423 1.16 0.19 21.92
CA LEU A 423 2.42 -0.48 22.28
C LEU A 423 3.59 0.50 22.45
N VAL A 424 3.59 1.58 21.65
CA VAL A 424 4.60 2.65 21.74
C VAL A 424 4.05 3.93 22.38
N GLY A 425 2.93 3.83 23.11
CA GLY A 425 2.27 4.98 23.76
C GLY A 425 1.43 5.81 22.80
N GLY A 426 0.95 5.23 21.68
CA GLY A 426 0.17 5.95 20.67
C GLY A 426 0.98 7.03 19.97
N VAL A 427 0.30 8.04 19.43
CA VAL A 427 0.93 9.16 18.71
C VAL A 427 1.83 10.00 19.63
N PRO A 428 1.44 10.33 20.88
CA PRO A 428 2.31 11.06 21.82
C PRO A 428 3.58 10.29 22.17
N GLY A 429 3.46 8.98 22.43
CA GLY A 429 4.62 8.13 22.74
C GLY A 429 5.57 8.01 21.54
N ALA A 430 5.04 7.81 20.34
CA ALA A 430 5.84 7.77 19.11
C ALA A 430 6.58 9.11 18.87
N ALA A 431 5.91 10.25 19.11
CA ALA A 431 6.52 11.56 19.00
C ALA A 431 7.65 11.74 20.03
N SER A 432 7.47 11.28 21.26
CA SER A 432 8.49 11.30 22.32
C SER A 432 9.68 10.40 22.00
N LEU A 433 9.44 9.27 21.31
CA LEU A 433 10.49 8.39 20.81
C LEU A 433 11.21 8.95 19.56
N GLY A 434 10.79 10.09 19.02
CA GLY A 434 11.37 10.68 17.83
C GLY A 434 11.07 9.91 16.55
N LEU A 435 9.88 9.30 16.45
CA LEU A 435 9.35 8.72 15.23
C LEU A 435 8.62 9.78 14.40
N ASN A 436 8.52 9.59 13.08
CA ASN A 436 7.86 10.52 12.17
C ASN A 436 6.41 10.77 12.58
N ARG A 437 6.04 12.05 12.73
CA ARG A 437 4.65 12.46 13.02
C ARG A 437 3.81 12.50 11.76
N THR A 438 4.41 12.86 10.64
CA THR A 438 3.77 12.94 9.32
C THR A 438 4.81 12.75 8.22
N PHE A 439 4.37 12.48 7.01
CA PHE A 439 5.20 12.51 5.80
C PHE A 439 4.30 12.63 4.56
N TRP A 440 4.88 12.88 3.39
CA TRP A 440 4.15 12.93 2.11
C TRP A 440 3.21 14.13 1.90
N GLY A 441 3.22 15.13 2.76
CA GLY A 441 2.41 16.33 2.63
C GLY A 441 0.89 16.12 2.68
N TYR A 442 0.42 14.92 3.03
CA TYR A 442 -1.01 14.58 3.03
C TYR A 442 -1.85 15.44 3.99
N THR A 443 -1.21 15.99 5.01
CA THR A 443 -1.87 16.84 6.01
C THR A 443 -2.27 18.22 5.48
N THR A 444 -1.91 18.58 4.24
CA THR A 444 -2.41 19.80 3.56
C THR A 444 -3.93 19.84 3.56
N GLY A 445 -4.62 18.73 3.32
CA GLY A 445 -6.08 18.64 3.37
C GLY A 445 -6.68 18.99 4.74
N ALA A 446 -5.93 18.88 5.82
CA ALA A 446 -6.38 19.24 7.16
C ALA A 446 -6.60 20.74 7.37
N MET A 447 -5.96 21.58 6.54
CA MET A 447 -5.97 23.03 6.68
C MET A 447 -6.85 23.74 5.63
N GLN A 448 -7.57 23.00 4.78
CA GLN A 448 -8.38 23.59 3.70
C GLN A 448 -9.39 24.64 4.21
N GLY A 449 -10.06 24.40 5.31
CA GLY A 449 -11.00 25.34 5.91
C GLY A 449 -10.31 26.64 6.37
N GLU A 450 -9.19 26.51 7.08
CA GLU A 450 -8.40 27.65 7.56
C GLU A 450 -7.77 28.45 6.40
N ILE A 451 -7.30 27.75 5.37
CA ILE A 451 -6.77 28.39 4.16
C ILE A 451 -7.86 29.19 3.47
N ASN A 452 -9.03 28.59 3.24
CA ASN A 452 -10.14 29.26 2.56
C ASN A 452 -10.65 30.48 3.32
N LEU A 453 -10.61 30.42 4.67
CA LEU A 453 -11.05 31.51 5.54
C LEU A 453 -10.05 32.68 5.57
N ARG A 454 -8.75 32.38 5.62
CA ARG A 454 -7.70 33.38 5.90
C ARG A 454 -6.98 33.90 4.68
N ALA A 455 -7.00 33.17 3.56
CA ALA A 455 -6.26 33.58 2.37
C ALA A 455 -6.90 34.83 1.71
N PRO A 456 -6.13 35.88 1.44
CA PRO A 456 -6.56 36.98 0.57
C PRO A 456 -7.00 36.46 -0.81
N GLU A 457 -7.74 37.28 -1.53
CA GLU A 457 -8.11 36.93 -2.90
C GLU A 457 -6.87 36.77 -3.79
N ARG A 458 -6.90 35.73 -4.64
CA ARG A 458 -5.83 35.40 -5.59
C ARG A 458 -4.46 35.15 -4.96
N ALA A 459 -4.41 34.84 -3.68
CA ALA A 459 -3.17 34.66 -2.94
C ALA A 459 -2.41 33.39 -3.36
N TYR A 460 -1.09 33.44 -3.21
CA TYR A 460 -0.26 32.25 -3.18
C TYR A 460 -0.21 31.69 -1.75
N VAL A 461 -0.29 30.37 -1.65
CA VAL A 461 -0.11 29.59 -0.42
C VAL A 461 1.17 28.79 -0.59
N PHE A 462 2.16 29.02 0.25
CA PHE A 462 3.37 28.18 0.28
C PHE A 462 3.01 26.80 0.81
N VAL A 463 3.17 25.80 -0.03
CA VAL A 463 2.80 24.40 0.28
C VAL A 463 3.98 23.45 0.36
N HIS A 464 5.19 23.94 0.19
CA HIS A 464 6.39 23.14 0.03
C HIS A 464 6.31 22.16 -1.17
N ASP A 465 7.43 21.63 -1.61
CA ASP A 465 7.50 20.68 -2.73
C ASP A 465 6.76 19.37 -2.45
N THR A 466 6.65 18.97 -1.18
CA THR A 466 5.94 17.75 -0.76
C THR A 466 4.42 17.79 -0.99
N ALA A 467 3.85 18.96 -1.25
CA ALA A 467 2.40 19.11 -1.42
C ALA A 467 2.00 19.78 -2.74
N LEU A 468 2.94 20.43 -3.46
CA LEU A 468 2.62 21.21 -4.66
C LEU A 468 1.96 20.37 -5.75
N ALA A 469 2.46 19.15 -5.98
CA ALA A 469 1.94 18.28 -7.03
C ALA A 469 0.47 17.86 -6.77
N SER A 470 0.04 17.77 -5.51
CA SER A 470 -1.32 17.41 -5.13
C SER A 470 -2.25 18.61 -4.87
N TRP A 471 -1.70 19.83 -4.77
CA TRP A 471 -2.48 21.06 -4.55
C TRP A 471 -3.55 21.29 -5.62
N GLU A 472 -3.19 21.06 -6.89
CA GLU A 472 -4.11 21.25 -8.00
C GLU A 472 -5.35 20.36 -7.89
N MET A 473 -5.21 19.14 -7.35
CA MET A 473 -6.35 18.26 -7.14
C MET A 473 -7.29 18.79 -6.05
N LEU A 474 -6.74 19.34 -4.95
CA LEU A 474 -7.57 20.01 -3.93
C LEU A 474 -8.38 21.17 -4.53
N ARG A 475 -7.81 21.89 -5.49
CA ARG A 475 -8.48 22.98 -6.21
C ARG A 475 -9.56 22.46 -7.16
N LEU A 476 -9.29 21.38 -7.89
CA LEU A 476 -10.22 20.76 -8.83
C LEU A 476 -11.41 20.09 -8.13
N ASP A 477 -11.18 19.54 -6.94
CA ASP A 477 -12.23 18.99 -6.08
C ASP A 477 -13.00 20.09 -5.32
N HIS A 478 -12.72 21.37 -5.58
CA HIS A 478 -13.32 22.53 -4.89
C HIS A 478 -13.10 22.53 -3.37
N ARG A 479 -12.08 21.82 -2.87
CA ARG A 479 -11.72 21.76 -1.45
C ARG A 479 -10.95 22.99 -1.01
N VAL A 480 -10.22 23.62 -1.90
CA VAL A 480 -9.65 24.97 -1.73
C VAL A 480 -10.22 25.89 -2.79
N ARG A 481 -10.31 27.20 -2.49
CA ARG A 481 -10.87 28.22 -3.38
C ARG A 481 -10.13 28.22 -4.73
N ALA A 482 -10.86 28.38 -5.80
CA ALA A 482 -10.33 28.33 -7.18
C ALA A 482 -9.34 29.45 -7.52
N ASP A 483 -9.44 30.59 -6.82
CA ASP A 483 -8.55 31.73 -6.98
C ASP A 483 -7.18 31.57 -6.31
N LEU A 484 -7.03 30.59 -5.39
CA LEU A 484 -5.78 30.34 -4.66
C LEU A 484 -4.80 29.51 -5.46
N ARG A 485 -3.52 29.82 -5.33
CA ARG A 485 -2.45 29.13 -6.03
C ARG A 485 -1.45 28.53 -5.05
N GLY A 486 -1.04 27.29 -5.27
CA GLY A 486 0.09 26.70 -4.57
C GLY A 486 1.41 27.33 -5.04
N GLY A 487 2.32 27.61 -4.12
CA GLY A 487 3.61 28.22 -4.42
C GLY A 487 4.76 27.58 -3.64
N LEU A 488 5.98 27.69 -4.18
CA LEU A 488 7.22 27.22 -3.56
C LEU A 488 8.07 28.36 -2.96
N SER A 489 7.60 29.62 -3.07
CA SER A 489 8.31 30.82 -2.60
C SER A 489 7.61 31.41 -1.38
N ILE A 490 8.26 31.38 -0.23
CA ILE A 490 7.74 31.98 1.02
C ILE A 490 7.57 33.50 0.86
N PRO A 491 8.55 34.28 0.32
CA PRO A 491 8.41 35.72 0.16
C PRO A 491 7.20 36.17 -0.67
N SER A 492 6.79 35.38 -1.66
CA SER A 492 5.65 35.70 -2.53
C SER A 492 4.32 35.14 -2.05
N SER A 493 4.31 34.37 -0.95
CA SER A 493 3.10 33.74 -0.43
C SER A 493 2.50 34.51 0.73
N ALA A 494 1.16 34.62 0.76
CA ALA A 494 0.42 35.23 1.85
C ALA A 494 0.26 34.28 3.04
N LEU A 495 0.20 32.99 2.78
CA LEU A 495 0.11 31.94 3.77
C LEU A 495 1.21 30.90 3.53
N ALA A 496 1.67 30.25 4.62
CA ALA A 496 2.63 29.14 4.55
C ALA A 496 2.13 27.93 5.36
N LEU A 497 2.10 26.78 4.69
CA LEU A 497 1.83 25.47 5.31
C LEU A 497 3.14 24.78 5.61
N LEU A 498 3.30 24.37 6.85
CA LEU A 498 4.47 23.63 7.32
C LEU A 498 4.03 22.31 7.96
N HIS A 499 4.44 21.21 7.32
CA HIS A 499 4.25 19.87 7.86
C HIS A 499 5.32 19.58 8.91
N TYR A 500 4.99 18.84 9.97
CA TYR A 500 5.99 18.46 10.94
C TYR A 500 6.90 17.36 10.39
N GLU A 501 7.86 17.78 9.63
CA GLU A 501 8.96 16.96 9.16
C GLU A 501 10.28 17.67 9.53
N PRO A 502 11.22 17.02 10.24
CA PRO A 502 12.41 17.70 10.77
C PRO A 502 13.26 18.43 9.73
N HIS A 503 13.27 17.94 8.47
CA HIS A 503 13.95 18.62 7.38
C HIS A 503 13.33 19.99 7.03
N MET A 504 12.09 20.23 7.41
CA MET A 504 11.38 21.48 7.17
C MET A 504 11.67 22.58 8.22
N ARG A 505 12.45 22.29 9.27
CA ARG A 505 12.78 23.30 10.31
C ARG A 505 13.45 24.56 9.74
N ARG A 506 14.29 24.39 8.71
CA ARG A 506 14.88 25.54 8.02
C ARG A 506 13.83 26.38 7.31
N VAL A 507 12.86 25.75 6.70
CA VAL A 507 11.75 26.39 5.99
C VAL A 507 10.83 27.11 6.99
N GLU A 508 10.59 26.52 8.15
CA GLU A 508 9.86 27.14 9.24
C GLU A 508 10.56 28.42 9.74
N TYR A 509 11.85 28.36 10.00
CA TYR A 509 12.65 29.54 10.37
C TYR A 509 12.61 30.63 9.30
N GLN A 510 12.72 30.28 8.01
CA GLN A 510 12.57 31.25 6.91
C GLN A 510 11.19 31.89 6.90
N THR A 511 10.14 31.13 7.21
CA THR A 511 8.77 31.66 7.32
C THR A 511 8.66 32.68 8.44
N TRP A 512 9.24 32.42 9.62
CA TRP A 512 9.24 33.37 10.74
C TRP A 512 9.96 34.67 10.38
N VAL A 513 11.13 34.57 9.72
CA VAL A 513 11.88 35.74 9.29
C VAL A 513 11.08 36.56 8.26
N GLU A 514 10.48 35.92 7.26
CA GLU A 514 9.75 36.59 6.19
C GLU A 514 8.41 37.17 6.65
N TYR A 515 7.75 36.53 7.61
CA TYR A 515 6.44 36.97 8.12
C TYR A 515 6.56 37.88 9.35
N GLY A 516 7.74 37.94 9.97
CA GLY A 516 8.03 38.79 11.11
C GLY A 516 7.48 38.27 12.46
N HIS A 517 7.00 37.04 12.52
CA HIS A 517 6.52 36.38 13.72
C HIS A 517 6.64 34.85 13.64
N ASP A 518 6.63 34.18 14.79
CA ASP A 518 6.75 32.73 14.97
C ASP A 518 5.43 32.04 15.37
N ALA A 519 4.37 32.82 15.60
CA ALA A 519 3.08 32.29 16.02
C ALA A 519 2.26 31.79 14.81
N PRO A 520 1.91 30.49 14.71
CA PRO A 520 1.04 30.01 13.67
C PRO A 520 -0.41 30.51 13.85
N ALA A 521 -1.06 30.81 12.74
CA ALA A 521 -2.46 31.23 12.72
C ALA A 521 -3.42 30.05 13.00
N ALA A 522 -3.01 28.83 12.67
CA ALA A 522 -3.74 27.61 12.99
C ALA A 522 -2.79 26.42 13.11
N ILE A 523 -3.15 25.46 13.96
CA ILE A 523 -2.42 24.21 14.19
C ILE A 523 -3.40 23.06 14.07
N LYS A 524 -3.06 22.04 13.28
CA LYS A 524 -3.75 20.75 13.33
C LYS A 524 -2.92 19.77 14.13
N ALA A 525 -3.55 19.19 15.14
CA ALA A 525 -2.96 18.14 15.97
C ALA A 525 -3.75 16.84 15.83
N TYR A 526 -3.06 15.71 16.01
CA TYR A 526 -3.65 14.39 16.15
C TYR A 526 -3.21 13.81 17.50
N ASP A 527 -4.17 13.43 18.35
CA ASP A 527 -3.94 13.02 19.76
C ASP A 527 -3.06 14.01 20.55
N GLY A 528 -3.31 15.32 20.37
CA GLY A 528 -2.53 16.38 21.01
C GLY A 528 -1.13 16.63 20.42
N VAL A 529 -0.72 15.86 19.42
CA VAL A 529 0.57 16.03 18.73
C VAL A 529 0.38 16.86 17.46
N PRO A 530 1.02 18.04 17.33
CA PRO A 530 0.93 18.85 16.12
C PRO A 530 1.49 18.11 14.90
N ILE A 531 0.76 18.16 13.77
CA ILE A 531 1.12 17.52 12.51
C ILE A 531 1.30 18.51 11.35
N VAL A 532 0.61 19.66 11.37
CA VAL A 532 0.76 20.73 10.39
C VAL A 532 0.41 22.07 11.01
N TRP A 533 1.12 23.13 10.58
CA TRP A 533 0.89 24.52 10.94
C TRP A 533 0.54 25.36 9.73
N LEU A 534 -0.30 26.36 9.95
CA LEU A 534 -0.58 27.42 8.99
C LEU A 534 -0.08 28.74 9.54
N TYR A 535 0.79 29.41 8.82
CA TYR A 535 1.24 30.78 9.12
C TYR A 535 0.59 31.75 8.14
N THR A 536 0.29 32.96 8.62
CA THR A 536 -0.19 34.10 7.79
C THR A 536 0.82 35.23 7.87
N ARG A 537 1.01 35.96 6.78
CA ARG A 537 1.95 37.09 6.76
C ARG A 537 1.52 38.22 7.70
N GLU A 538 0.23 38.44 7.86
CA GLU A 538 -0.30 39.37 8.85
C GLU A 538 -0.57 38.62 10.16
N PRO A 539 0.01 39.10 11.29
CA PRO A 539 -0.35 38.54 12.60
C PRO A 539 -1.88 38.66 12.81
N LEU A 540 -2.48 37.62 13.37
CA LEU A 540 -3.87 37.71 13.82
C LEU A 540 -4.00 38.94 14.75
N ALA A 541 -4.71 39.97 14.32
CA ALA A 541 -5.16 40.97 15.22
C ALA A 541 -5.87 40.23 16.38
N ALA A 542 -5.36 40.36 17.59
CA ALA A 542 -5.93 39.70 18.74
C ALA A 542 -7.45 39.93 18.69
N GLN A 543 -8.21 38.88 18.45
CA GLN A 543 -9.66 38.94 18.57
C GLN A 543 -9.92 39.24 20.01
N ARG A 544 -10.21 40.53 20.29
CA ARG A 544 -10.66 41.03 21.61
C ARG A 544 -12.08 40.55 21.86
#